data_c4e1cca8af0f9c7280248270ce9c8b39
#
_entry.id   c4e1cca8af0f9c7280248270ce9c8b39
#
_cell.length_a   1.000
_cell.length_b   1.000
_cell.length_c   1.000
_cell.angle_alpha   90.00
_cell.angle_beta   90.00
_cell.angle_gamma   90.00
#
_symmetry.space_group_name_H-M   'P 1'
#
loop_
_entity.id
_entity.type
_entity.pdbx_description
1 polymer ?
#
loop_
_entity_poly.entity_id
_entity_poly.type
_entity_poly.pdbx_seq_one_letter_code
_entity_poly.pdbx_strand_id
1 'polypeptide(L)'
;TDNYYYQIGQLSIVIFVNTILLENIFKRNSSKSLDISFFLSIFLLFLINIFFYRLAEHGTDRSAQILFFLAFILVINLINENKVEKKIFELLIIIFSLIISIKSFYILYSVLFFVIYFKFFKITETFKIFSVFPVMYFSLLIISLMIISNIAASGCLLYPISFTCFESFFWGYGKDQVVGAMQWYEIWSKAGATPNYRVDNFDEYLRNFNWVSNWVDKYFFNKFSDFFL
;
A
#
# COMPACT_ATOMS: atom_id res chain seq x y z
N THR A 1 -25.92 -7.40 3.06
CA THR A 1 -25.63 -6.36 2.05
C THR A 1 -24.30 -6.67 1.39
N ASP A 2 -24.38 -6.77 0.12
CA ASP A 2 -23.51 -7.48 -0.80
C ASP A 2 -22.10 -6.92 -0.89
N ASN A 3 -21.13 -7.67 -0.40
CA ASN A 3 -19.69 -7.41 -0.52
C ASN A 3 -19.16 -7.56 -1.97
N TYR A 4 -20.01 -7.76 -2.96
CA TYR A 4 -19.62 -8.00 -4.36
C TYR A 4 -18.84 -6.81 -4.95
N TYR A 5 -19.26 -5.58 -4.70
CA TYR A 5 -18.59 -4.39 -5.25
C TYR A 5 -17.16 -4.25 -4.74
N TYR A 6 -16.94 -4.59 -3.48
CA TYR A 6 -15.63 -4.58 -2.89
C TYR A 6 -14.70 -5.64 -3.52
N GLN A 7 -15.22 -6.84 -3.76
CA GLN A 7 -14.47 -7.92 -4.42
C GLN A 7 -14.13 -7.59 -5.89
N ILE A 8 -15.04 -6.92 -6.62
CA ILE A 8 -14.81 -6.48 -7.99
C ILE A 8 -13.61 -5.53 -8.08
N GLY A 9 -13.52 -4.56 -7.17
CA GLY A 9 -12.38 -3.64 -7.11
C GLY A 9 -11.05 -4.36 -6.90
N GLN A 10 -11.00 -5.29 -5.97
CA GLN A 10 -9.79 -6.07 -5.70
C GLN A 10 -9.42 -7.00 -6.86
N LEU A 11 -10.40 -7.68 -7.46
CA LEU A 11 -10.20 -8.52 -8.63
C LEU A 11 -9.66 -7.71 -9.82
N SER A 12 -10.18 -6.50 -10.03
CA SER A 12 -9.70 -5.60 -11.07
C SER A 12 -8.21 -5.24 -10.90
N ILE A 13 -7.77 -5.02 -9.65
CA ILE A 13 -6.35 -4.78 -9.35
C ILE A 13 -5.51 -6.02 -9.69
N VAL A 14 -5.96 -7.21 -9.30
CA VAL A 14 -5.26 -8.47 -9.62
C VAL A 14 -5.13 -8.67 -11.13
N ILE A 15 -6.21 -8.48 -11.88
CA ILE A 15 -6.20 -8.61 -13.34
C ILE A 15 -5.24 -7.59 -13.97
N PHE A 16 -5.32 -6.34 -13.55
CA PHE A 16 -4.45 -5.26 -14.04
C PHE A 16 -2.97 -5.58 -13.79
N VAL A 17 -2.61 -5.99 -12.58
CA VAL A 17 -1.23 -6.31 -12.23
C VAL A 17 -0.75 -7.54 -12.99
N ASN A 18 -1.54 -8.61 -13.06
CA ASN A 18 -1.20 -9.81 -13.83
C ASN A 18 -0.96 -9.48 -15.30
N THR A 19 -1.77 -8.60 -15.90
CA THR A 19 -1.60 -8.18 -17.29
C THR A 19 -0.25 -7.50 -17.51
N ILE A 20 0.14 -6.56 -16.63
CA ILE A 20 1.44 -5.88 -16.74
C ILE A 20 2.61 -6.86 -16.53
N LEU A 21 2.50 -7.77 -15.56
CA LEU A 21 3.55 -8.76 -15.29
C LEU A 21 3.74 -9.71 -16.49
N LEU A 22 2.65 -10.18 -17.07
CA LEU A 22 2.69 -11.00 -18.29
C LEU A 22 3.30 -10.23 -19.45
N GLU A 23 2.91 -8.97 -19.63
CA GLU A 23 3.50 -8.10 -20.66
C GLU A 23 5.01 -7.96 -20.48
N ASN A 24 5.49 -7.73 -19.24
CA ASN A 24 6.92 -7.66 -18.92
C ASN A 24 7.65 -8.98 -19.23
N ILE A 25 7.01 -10.11 -18.96
CA ILE A 25 7.60 -11.44 -19.19
C ILE A 25 7.67 -11.73 -20.70
N PHE A 26 6.59 -11.48 -21.46
CA PHE A 26 6.49 -11.84 -22.88
C PHE A 26 7.21 -10.86 -23.83
N LYS A 27 7.23 -9.56 -23.51
CA LYS A 27 7.95 -8.54 -24.33
C LYS A 27 9.45 -8.64 -24.25
N ARG A 28 9.97 -9.52 -23.43
CA ARG A 28 11.38 -9.69 -23.25
C ARG A 28 12.03 -10.22 -24.52
N ASN A 29 13.00 -9.49 -25.05
CA ASN A 29 13.86 -9.94 -26.15
C ASN A 29 14.78 -11.06 -25.63
N SER A 30 14.79 -12.21 -26.30
CA SER A 30 15.60 -13.39 -25.93
C SER A 30 17.13 -13.15 -25.89
N SER A 31 17.60 -12.01 -26.36
CA SER A 31 19.00 -11.60 -26.37
C SER A 31 19.46 -10.87 -25.10
N LYS A 32 18.57 -10.45 -24.21
CA LYS A 32 18.95 -9.81 -22.94
C LYS A 32 19.23 -10.86 -21.87
N SER A 33 20.32 -10.67 -21.13
CA SER A 33 20.65 -11.48 -19.94
C SER A 33 19.47 -11.54 -18.96
N LEU A 34 19.41 -12.63 -18.18
CA LEU A 34 18.39 -12.79 -17.14
C LEU A 34 18.48 -11.64 -16.16
N ASP A 35 17.44 -10.80 -16.13
CA ASP A 35 17.38 -9.59 -15.31
C ASP A 35 16.57 -9.85 -14.04
N ILE A 36 16.96 -9.21 -12.94
CA ILE A 36 16.26 -9.29 -11.63
C ILE A 36 14.78 -8.99 -11.78
N SER A 37 14.40 -8.02 -12.61
CA SER A 37 13.00 -7.65 -12.78
C SER A 37 12.15 -8.75 -13.43
N PHE A 38 12.74 -9.56 -14.29
CA PHE A 38 12.08 -10.74 -14.87
C PHE A 38 11.76 -11.79 -13.81
N PHE A 39 12.75 -12.12 -12.98
CA PHE A 39 12.52 -13.07 -11.87
C PHE A 39 11.48 -12.54 -10.87
N LEU A 40 11.56 -11.26 -10.52
CA LEU A 40 10.58 -10.62 -9.65
C LEU A 40 9.18 -10.62 -10.25
N SER A 41 9.06 -10.43 -11.57
CA SER A 41 7.76 -10.48 -12.26
C SER A 41 7.15 -11.88 -12.21
N ILE A 42 7.95 -12.93 -12.43
CA ILE A 42 7.49 -14.31 -12.30
C ILE A 42 7.12 -14.61 -10.84
N PHE A 43 8.00 -14.25 -9.90
CA PHE A 43 7.75 -14.47 -8.48
C PHE A 43 6.46 -13.78 -8.02
N LEU A 44 6.26 -12.52 -8.40
CA LEU A 44 5.05 -11.78 -8.06
C LEU A 44 3.80 -12.40 -8.69
N LEU A 45 3.89 -12.88 -9.94
CA LEU A 45 2.78 -13.57 -10.61
C LEU A 45 2.35 -14.82 -9.81
N PHE A 46 3.31 -15.62 -9.35
CA PHE A 46 3.03 -16.77 -8.48
C PHE A 46 2.44 -16.31 -7.13
N LEU A 47 3.06 -15.33 -6.49
CA LEU A 47 2.64 -14.83 -5.19
C LEU A 47 1.17 -14.36 -5.22
N ILE A 48 0.78 -13.59 -6.25
CA ILE A 48 -0.57 -13.06 -6.38
C ILE A 48 -1.59 -14.19 -6.58
N ASN A 49 -1.29 -15.15 -7.44
CA ASN A 49 -2.29 -16.13 -7.85
C ASN A 49 -2.36 -17.36 -6.91
N ILE A 50 -1.31 -17.63 -6.16
CA ILE A 50 -1.26 -18.79 -5.24
C ILE A 50 -1.50 -18.36 -3.79
N PHE A 51 -0.80 -17.34 -3.32
CA PHE A 51 -0.82 -16.98 -1.89
C PHE A 51 -1.84 -15.89 -1.54
N PHE A 52 -2.20 -15.02 -2.51
CA PHE A 52 -3.16 -13.94 -2.23
C PHE A 52 -4.60 -14.29 -2.63
N TYR A 53 -4.93 -15.57 -2.69
CA TYR A 53 -6.28 -16.03 -3.04
C TYR A 53 -7.37 -15.54 -2.08
N ARG A 54 -7.00 -15.26 -0.80
CA ARG A 54 -7.93 -14.73 0.22
C ARG A 54 -7.96 -13.20 0.25
N LEU A 55 -8.12 -12.57 -0.90
CA LEU A 55 -8.14 -11.09 -0.99
C LEU A 55 -9.22 -10.46 -0.09
N ALA A 56 -10.40 -11.07 -0.01
CA ALA A 56 -11.53 -10.54 0.74
C ALA A 56 -11.36 -10.63 2.27
N GLU A 57 -10.54 -11.54 2.78
CA GLU A 57 -10.37 -11.77 4.22
C GLU A 57 -9.46 -10.71 4.87
N HIS A 58 -8.56 -10.10 4.10
CA HIS A 58 -7.52 -9.20 4.62
C HIS A 58 -7.81 -7.72 4.32
N GLY A 59 -9.05 -7.37 4.05
CA GLY A 59 -9.43 -6.00 3.74
C GLY A 59 -8.67 -5.46 2.52
N THR A 60 -8.27 -4.20 2.58
CA THR A 60 -7.57 -3.50 1.48
C THR A 60 -6.05 -3.75 1.45
N ASP A 61 -5.50 -4.40 2.46
CA ASP A 61 -4.05 -4.54 2.63
C ASP A 61 -3.39 -5.30 1.48
N ARG A 62 -4.03 -6.39 1.04
CA ARG A 62 -3.52 -7.20 -0.08
C ARG A 62 -3.46 -6.43 -1.39
N SER A 63 -4.50 -5.68 -1.71
CA SER A 63 -4.55 -4.86 -2.92
C SER A 63 -3.45 -3.80 -2.93
N ALA A 64 -3.22 -3.13 -1.81
CA ALA A 64 -2.14 -2.17 -1.68
C ALA A 64 -0.75 -2.82 -1.80
N GLN A 65 -0.55 -4.00 -1.20
CA GLN A 65 0.71 -4.77 -1.30
C GLN A 65 1.01 -5.19 -2.74
N ILE A 66 0.02 -5.71 -3.46
CA ILE A 66 0.16 -6.14 -4.85
C ILE A 66 0.59 -4.96 -5.74
N LEU A 67 -0.08 -3.82 -5.61
CA LEU A 67 0.27 -2.61 -6.34
C LEU A 67 1.67 -2.09 -5.96
N PHE A 68 2.02 -2.17 -4.69
CA PHE A 68 3.35 -1.77 -4.22
C PHE A 68 4.45 -2.64 -4.83
N PHE A 69 4.30 -3.96 -4.86
CA PHE A 69 5.27 -4.85 -5.49
C PHE A 69 5.39 -4.58 -7.00
N LEU A 70 4.28 -4.30 -7.68
CA LEU A 70 4.32 -3.87 -9.07
C LEU A 70 5.12 -2.59 -9.24
N ALA A 71 4.84 -1.56 -8.42
CA ALA A 71 5.58 -0.30 -8.44
C ALA A 71 7.08 -0.52 -8.22
N PHE A 72 7.45 -1.39 -7.29
CA PHE A 72 8.83 -1.74 -7.00
C PHE A 72 9.54 -2.38 -8.21
N ILE A 73 8.89 -3.31 -8.91
CA ILE A 73 9.42 -3.91 -10.15
C ILE A 73 9.61 -2.86 -11.24
N LEU A 74 8.63 -1.96 -11.42
CA LEU A 74 8.74 -0.88 -12.40
C LEU A 74 9.88 0.09 -12.08
N VAL A 75 10.12 0.39 -10.80
CA VAL A 75 11.27 1.20 -10.36
C VAL A 75 12.59 0.50 -10.67
N ILE A 76 12.70 -0.79 -10.42
CA ILE A 76 13.89 -1.59 -10.76
C ILE A 76 14.14 -1.55 -12.27
N ASN A 77 13.09 -1.69 -13.09
CA ASN A 77 13.21 -1.61 -14.54
C ASN A 77 13.78 -0.25 -15.00
N LEU A 78 13.25 0.85 -14.47
CA LEU A 78 13.77 2.18 -14.77
C LEU A 78 15.23 2.34 -14.36
N ILE A 79 15.61 1.77 -13.22
CA ILE A 79 16.99 1.83 -12.73
C ILE A 79 17.94 1.06 -13.65
N ASN A 80 17.54 -0.14 -14.10
CA ASN A 80 18.36 -1.00 -14.97
C ASN A 80 18.50 -0.45 -16.39
N GLU A 81 17.45 0.13 -16.94
CA GLU A 81 17.48 0.67 -18.32
C GLU A 81 18.19 2.01 -18.42
N ASN A 82 18.54 2.64 -17.30
CA ASN A 82 19.16 3.98 -17.25
C ASN A 82 18.43 5.06 -18.05
N LYS A 83 17.13 4.83 -18.33
CA LYS A 83 16.26 5.78 -19.03
C LYS A 83 14.93 5.88 -18.29
N VAL A 84 14.45 7.10 -18.11
CA VAL A 84 13.09 7.33 -17.64
C VAL A 84 12.17 7.40 -18.83
N GLU A 85 11.45 6.32 -19.09
CA GLU A 85 10.33 6.38 -20.01
C GLU A 85 9.17 7.12 -19.36
N LYS A 86 8.74 8.20 -20.02
CA LYS A 86 7.63 9.04 -19.55
C LYS A 86 6.39 8.22 -19.15
N LYS A 87 6.02 7.23 -19.99
CA LYS A 87 4.85 6.36 -19.73
C LYS A 87 4.96 5.55 -18.44
N ILE A 88 6.14 4.99 -18.15
CA ILE A 88 6.36 4.21 -16.93
C ILE A 88 6.32 5.13 -15.70
N PHE A 89 6.86 6.33 -15.82
CA PHE A 89 6.82 7.30 -14.73
C PHE A 89 5.38 7.79 -14.44
N GLU A 90 4.60 8.07 -15.47
CA GLU A 90 3.18 8.40 -15.35
C GLU A 90 2.39 7.27 -14.70
N LEU A 91 2.65 6.02 -15.10
CA LEU A 91 2.04 4.83 -14.52
C LEU A 91 2.38 4.70 -13.03
N LEU A 92 3.64 4.94 -12.64
CA LEU A 92 4.06 4.93 -11.25
C LEU A 92 3.32 5.97 -10.41
N ILE A 93 3.14 7.20 -10.92
CA ILE A 93 2.38 8.25 -10.22
C ILE A 93 0.95 7.78 -9.95
N ILE A 94 0.28 7.18 -10.93
CA ILE A 94 -1.08 6.65 -10.77
C ILE A 94 -1.10 5.51 -9.74
N ILE A 95 -0.19 4.54 -9.87
CA ILE A 95 -0.12 3.39 -8.96
C ILE A 95 0.10 3.85 -7.53
N PHE A 96 1.02 4.78 -7.27
CA PHE A 96 1.26 5.30 -5.92
C PHE A 96 0.06 6.08 -5.38
N SER A 97 -0.62 6.85 -6.20
CA SER A 97 -1.84 7.56 -5.79
C SER A 97 -2.93 6.56 -5.38
N LEU A 98 -3.09 5.47 -6.13
CA LEU A 98 -4.01 4.37 -5.78
C LEU A 98 -3.58 3.67 -4.49
N ILE A 99 -2.30 3.32 -4.33
CA ILE A 99 -1.79 2.69 -3.12
C ILE A 99 -2.08 3.55 -1.88
N ILE A 100 -1.77 4.84 -1.94
CA ILE A 100 -2.01 5.78 -0.83
C ILE A 100 -3.51 5.93 -0.56
N SER A 101 -4.36 5.94 -1.60
CA SER A 101 -5.81 6.05 -1.44
C SER A 101 -6.43 4.79 -0.83
N ILE A 102 -5.88 3.62 -1.11
CA ILE A 102 -6.32 2.35 -0.52
C ILE A 102 -5.83 2.24 0.93
N LYS A 103 -4.58 2.63 1.17
CA LYS A 103 -3.94 2.52 2.50
C LYS A 103 -2.95 3.67 2.68
N SER A 104 -3.37 4.71 3.38
CA SER A 104 -2.59 5.95 3.58
C SER A 104 -1.20 5.73 4.20
N PHE A 105 -1.02 4.67 4.99
CA PHE A 105 0.27 4.28 5.56
C PHE A 105 1.37 4.08 4.49
N TYR A 106 1.00 3.65 3.28
CA TYR A 106 1.95 3.44 2.18
C TYR A 106 2.57 4.72 1.62
N ILE A 107 2.15 5.90 2.10
CA ILE A 107 2.84 7.17 1.78
C ILE A 107 4.33 7.12 2.15
N LEU A 108 4.69 6.32 3.17
CA LEU A 108 6.08 6.12 3.57
C LEU A 108 6.94 5.50 2.45
N TYR A 109 6.34 4.69 1.59
CA TYR A 109 7.03 4.07 0.47
C TYR A 109 7.20 5.00 -0.74
N SER A 110 6.61 6.18 -0.72
CA SER A 110 6.86 7.21 -1.75
C SER A 110 8.34 7.65 -1.78
N VAL A 111 9.14 7.25 -0.79
CA VAL A 111 10.61 7.36 -0.82
C VAL A 111 11.21 6.75 -2.10
N LEU A 112 10.58 5.77 -2.72
CA LEU A 112 11.00 5.20 -4.00
C LEU A 112 11.01 6.24 -5.14
N PHE A 113 10.12 7.23 -5.09
CA PHE A 113 10.14 8.35 -6.05
C PHE A 113 11.39 9.22 -5.89
N PHE A 114 11.86 9.42 -4.67
CA PHE A 114 13.09 10.16 -4.43
C PHE A 114 14.29 9.44 -5.05
N VAL A 115 14.32 8.11 -5.00
CA VAL A 115 15.40 7.33 -5.65
C VAL A 115 15.41 7.57 -7.16
N ILE A 116 14.25 7.52 -7.81
CA ILE A 116 14.11 7.82 -9.24
C ILE A 116 14.51 9.27 -9.51
N TYR A 117 14.01 10.18 -8.70
CA TYR A 117 14.27 11.62 -8.82
C TYR A 117 15.76 11.93 -8.77
N PHE A 118 16.46 11.50 -7.73
CA PHE A 118 17.89 11.77 -7.57
C PHE A 118 18.76 11.09 -8.63
N LYS A 119 18.31 9.97 -9.18
CA LYS A 119 19.07 9.27 -10.22
C LYS A 119 18.92 9.93 -11.59
N PHE A 120 17.75 10.43 -11.94
CA PHE A 120 17.42 10.78 -13.34
C PHE A 120 17.14 12.25 -13.59
N PHE A 121 16.78 13.03 -12.56
CA PHE A 121 16.34 14.41 -12.77
C PHE A 121 17.25 15.44 -12.11
N LYS A 122 17.57 16.49 -12.85
CA LYS A 122 18.08 17.71 -12.26
C LYS A 122 16.90 18.53 -11.72
N ILE A 123 17.12 19.21 -10.59
CA ILE A 123 16.07 20.00 -9.89
C ILE A 123 15.34 20.97 -10.84
N THR A 124 16.06 21.56 -11.81
CA THR A 124 15.50 22.51 -12.78
C THR A 124 14.55 21.90 -13.80
N GLU A 125 14.65 20.59 -14.06
CA GLU A 125 13.81 19.90 -15.05
C GLU A 125 12.52 19.37 -14.42
N THR A 126 12.49 19.21 -13.11
CA THR A 126 11.36 18.64 -12.38
C THR A 126 10.10 19.47 -12.53
N PHE A 127 10.20 20.80 -12.40
CA PHE A 127 9.04 21.68 -12.57
C PHE A 127 8.42 21.59 -13.95
N LYS A 128 9.21 21.38 -15.00
CA LYS A 128 8.70 21.18 -16.36
C LYS A 128 7.97 19.84 -16.51
N ILE A 129 8.44 18.81 -15.83
CA ILE A 129 7.80 17.48 -15.82
C ILE A 129 6.47 17.55 -15.10
N PHE A 130 6.40 18.19 -13.93
CA PHE A 130 5.17 18.30 -13.14
C PHE A 130 4.11 19.22 -13.75
N SER A 131 4.48 20.21 -14.53
CA SER A 131 3.53 21.18 -15.11
C SER A 131 2.74 20.67 -16.33
N VAL A 132 3.13 19.56 -16.95
CA VAL A 132 2.60 19.13 -18.26
C VAL A 132 1.71 17.86 -18.18
N PHE A 133 1.55 17.23 -17.00
CA PHE A 133 0.92 15.90 -16.97
C PHE A 133 -0.57 15.90 -16.57
N PRO A 134 -1.50 15.51 -17.47
CA PRO A 134 -2.89 15.19 -17.12
C PRO A 134 -2.99 14.15 -15.99
N VAL A 135 -1.99 13.27 -15.91
CA VAL A 135 -1.82 12.25 -14.87
C VAL A 135 -1.74 12.85 -13.46
N MET A 136 -1.10 14.02 -13.30
CA MET A 136 -1.02 14.72 -12.02
C MET A 136 -2.42 15.13 -11.51
N TYR A 137 -3.25 15.66 -12.41
CA TYR A 137 -4.63 16.04 -12.07
C TYR A 137 -5.47 14.81 -11.69
N PHE A 138 -5.30 13.71 -12.42
CA PHE A 138 -5.97 12.45 -12.11
C PHE A 138 -5.53 11.89 -10.76
N SER A 139 -4.24 11.93 -10.46
CA SER A 139 -3.68 11.49 -9.18
C SER A 139 -4.15 12.37 -8.01
N LEU A 140 -4.19 13.70 -8.22
CA LEU A 140 -4.75 14.62 -7.24
C LEU A 140 -6.25 14.36 -7.01
N LEU A 141 -7.00 14.04 -8.06
CA LEU A 141 -8.41 13.67 -7.93
C LEU A 141 -8.57 12.41 -7.06
N ILE A 142 -7.79 11.36 -7.30
CA ILE A 142 -7.82 10.12 -6.50
C ILE A 142 -7.55 10.43 -5.01
N ILE A 143 -6.49 11.19 -4.72
CA ILE A 143 -6.13 11.56 -3.34
C ILE A 143 -7.21 12.44 -2.72
N SER A 144 -7.77 13.39 -3.46
CA SER A 144 -8.85 14.26 -2.99
C SER A 144 -10.12 13.46 -2.65
N LEU A 145 -10.48 12.48 -3.48
CA LEU A 145 -11.61 11.59 -3.21
C LEU A 145 -11.39 10.75 -1.95
N MET A 146 -10.17 10.26 -1.71
CA MET A 146 -9.82 9.58 -0.46
C MET A 146 -10.00 10.50 0.75
N ILE A 147 -9.48 11.72 0.69
CA ILE A 147 -9.59 12.70 1.78
C ILE A 147 -11.06 13.03 2.05
N ILE A 148 -11.84 13.30 1.01
CA ILE A 148 -13.28 13.59 1.14
C ILE A 148 -14.01 12.40 1.77
N SER A 149 -13.69 11.17 1.35
CA SER A 149 -14.27 9.96 1.92
C SER A 149 -13.92 9.80 3.41
N ASN A 150 -12.67 10.06 3.80
CA ASN A 150 -12.24 10.02 5.20
C ASN A 150 -12.97 11.06 6.04
N ILE A 151 -13.09 12.32 5.56
CA ILE A 151 -13.81 13.38 6.25
C ILE A 151 -15.29 12.99 6.39
N ALA A 152 -15.92 12.52 5.32
CA ALA A 152 -17.33 12.14 5.34
C ALA A 152 -17.62 10.96 6.29
N ALA A 153 -16.69 10.00 6.40
CA ALA A 153 -16.87 8.82 7.23
C ALA A 153 -16.49 9.01 8.70
N SER A 154 -15.47 9.83 8.98
CA SER A 154 -14.88 9.90 10.33
C SER A 154 -14.71 11.32 10.87
N GLY A 155 -14.84 12.35 10.03
CA GLY A 155 -14.50 13.72 10.38
C GLY A 155 -13.00 14.01 10.38
N CYS A 156 -12.15 13.08 9.89
CA CYS A 156 -10.70 13.21 9.89
C CYS A 156 -10.15 13.24 8.45
N LEU A 157 -9.06 13.97 8.21
CA LEU A 157 -8.35 13.91 6.91
C LEU A 157 -7.71 12.51 6.70
N LEU A 158 -7.09 11.99 7.75
CA LEU A 158 -6.42 10.69 7.76
C LEU A 158 -6.81 9.93 9.04
N TYR A 159 -7.83 9.09 8.94
CA TYR A 159 -8.24 8.23 10.07
C TYR A 159 -7.29 7.01 10.17
N PRO A 160 -6.85 6.60 11.38
CA PRO A 160 -7.23 7.10 12.71
C PRO A 160 -6.20 8.06 13.34
N ILE A 161 -5.69 9.04 12.63
CA ILE A 161 -4.71 9.99 13.16
C ILE A 161 -5.44 11.16 13.82
N SER A 162 -5.46 11.19 15.15
CA SER A 162 -6.29 12.09 15.94
C SER A 162 -6.07 13.59 15.68
N PHE A 163 -4.82 14.03 15.42
CA PHE A 163 -4.54 15.45 15.13
C PHE A 163 -5.05 15.92 13.77
N THR A 164 -5.50 15.01 12.88
CA THR A 164 -6.08 15.34 11.57
C THR A 164 -7.61 15.44 11.62
N CYS A 165 -8.22 15.27 12.78
CA CYS A 165 -9.65 15.21 12.95
C CYS A 165 -10.25 16.55 13.33
N PHE A 166 -11.43 16.88 12.79
CA PHE A 166 -12.16 18.11 13.04
C PHE A 166 -13.25 17.87 14.08
N GLU A 167 -13.09 18.42 15.28
CA GLU A 167 -14.05 18.29 16.36
C GLU A 167 -15.38 19.04 16.09
N SER A 168 -15.39 19.94 15.10
CA SER A 168 -16.56 20.74 14.73
C SER A 168 -17.66 19.98 13.98
N PHE A 169 -17.34 18.80 13.45
CA PHE A 169 -18.32 18.01 12.71
C PHE A 169 -19.16 17.15 13.65
N PHE A 170 -20.49 17.36 13.62
CA PHE A 170 -21.41 16.60 14.48
C PHE A 170 -21.51 15.11 14.17
N TRP A 171 -21.04 14.68 12.99
CA TRP A 171 -20.97 13.28 12.58
C TRP A 171 -19.58 12.66 12.79
N GLY A 172 -18.57 13.49 13.08
CA GLY A 172 -17.20 13.03 13.26
C GLY A 172 -17.02 12.24 14.56
N TYR A 173 -16.02 11.38 14.55
CA TYR A 173 -15.62 10.70 15.79
C TYR A 173 -14.99 11.71 16.75
N GLY A 174 -15.38 11.63 18.03
CA GLY A 174 -14.73 12.39 19.08
C GLY A 174 -13.24 12.01 19.20
N LYS A 175 -12.41 12.97 19.61
CA LYS A 175 -10.96 12.78 19.74
C LYS A 175 -10.59 11.56 20.57
N ASP A 176 -11.27 11.34 21.68
CA ASP A 176 -11.04 10.19 22.56
C ASP A 176 -11.34 8.86 21.89
N GLN A 177 -12.38 8.83 21.03
CA GLN A 177 -12.73 7.64 20.25
C GLN A 177 -11.62 7.33 19.22
N VAL A 178 -11.06 8.35 18.55
CA VAL A 178 -9.99 8.20 17.58
C VAL A 178 -8.70 7.75 18.26
N VAL A 179 -8.37 8.34 19.42
CA VAL A 179 -7.21 7.91 20.23
C VAL A 179 -7.38 6.46 20.69
N GLY A 180 -8.58 6.09 21.16
CA GLY A 180 -8.88 4.71 21.53
C GLY A 180 -8.74 3.74 20.35
N ALA A 181 -9.16 4.14 19.15
CA ALA A 181 -8.97 3.35 17.94
C ALA A 181 -7.49 3.20 17.55
N MET A 182 -6.69 4.27 17.63
CA MET A 182 -5.23 4.19 17.41
C MET A 182 -4.57 3.20 18.36
N GLN A 183 -4.85 3.30 19.65
CA GLN A 183 -4.32 2.38 20.67
C GLN A 183 -4.73 0.93 20.37
N TRP A 184 -5.98 0.72 19.97
CA TRP A 184 -6.48 -0.61 19.64
C TRP A 184 -5.76 -1.22 18.45
N TYR A 185 -5.56 -0.45 17.36
CA TYR A 185 -4.79 -0.92 16.21
C TYR A 185 -3.32 -1.18 16.55
N GLU A 186 -2.72 -0.37 17.41
CA GLU A 186 -1.35 -0.58 17.85
C GLU A 186 -1.20 -1.89 18.61
N ILE A 187 -2.10 -2.16 19.57
CA ILE A 187 -2.09 -3.40 20.33
C ILE A 187 -2.39 -4.61 19.46
N TRP A 188 -3.35 -4.48 18.54
CA TRP A 188 -3.66 -5.53 17.59
C TRP A 188 -2.43 -5.91 16.75
N SER A 189 -1.73 -4.93 16.19
CA SER A 189 -0.51 -5.18 15.40
C SER A 189 0.59 -5.88 16.19
N LYS A 190 0.56 -5.76 17.51
CA LYS A 190 1.50 -6.36 18.46
C LYS A 190 0.95 -7.61 19.17
N ALA A 191 -0.09 -8.22 18.64
CA ALA A 191 -0.73 -9.42 19.18
C ALA A 191 -1.37 -9.28 20.57
N GLY A 192 -1.57 -8.06 21.05
CA GLY A 192 -2.20 -7.77 22.34
C GLY A 192 -3.71 -7.61 22.29
N ALA A 193 -4.34 -7.69 21.11
CA ALA A 193 -5.78 -7.68 20.94
C ALA A 193 -6.23 -8.63 19.83
N THR A 194 -7.43 -9.17 20.00
CA THR A 194 -8.20 -9.93 18.99
C THR A 194 -9.66 -9.51 19.13
N PRO A 195 -10.59 -9.96 18.27
CA PRO A 195 -12.01 -9.65 18.46
C PRO A 195 -12.56 -9.98 19.83
N ASN A 196 -11.99 -11.00 20.50
CA ASN A 196 -12.48 -11.54 21.78
C ASN A 196 -11.48 -11.38 22.94
N TYR A 197 -10.37 -10.67 22.73
CA TYR A 197 -9.33 -10.51 23.72
C TYR A 197 -8.63 -9.16 23.58
N ARG A 198 -8.33 -8.54 24.71
CA ARG A 198 -7.51 -7.33 24.80
C ARG A 198 -6.68 -7.38 26.07
N VAL A 199 -5.45 -6.92 26.02
CA VAL A 199 -4.61 -6.74 27.20
C VAL A 199 -5.18 -5.63 28.09
N ASP A 200 -5.15 -5.84 29.42
CA ASP A 200 -5.73 -4.91 30.38
C ASP A 200 -4.92 -3.63 30.53
N ASN A 201 -3.59 -3.73 30.49
CA ASN A 201 -2.67 -2.61 30.66
C ASN A 201 -1.84 -2.37 29.41
N PHE A 202 -2.23 -1.36 28.62
CA PHE A 202 -1.55 -0.99 27.38
C PHE A 202 -0.12 -0.55 27.57
N ASP A 203 0.09 0.35 28.54
CA ASP A 203 1.37 1.02 28.73
C ASP A 203 2.45 0.03 29.18
N GLU A 204 2.07 -0.90 30.03
CA GLU A 204 2.95 -1.99 30.46
C GLU A 204 3.25 -2.96 29.32
N TYR A 205 2.23 -3.32 28.54
CA TYR A 205 2.36 -4.23 27.41
C TYR A 205 3.26 -3.68 26.31
N LEU A 206 3.15 -2.38 26.02
CA LEU A 206 3.93 -1.71 24.98
C LEU A 206 5.33 -1.32 25.42
N ARG A 207 5.58 -1.23 26.74
CA ARG A 207 6.86 -0.80 27.31
C ARG A 207 7.94 -1.86 27.07
N ASN A 208 9.16 -1.40 26.78
CA ASN A 208 10.38 -2.22 26.72
C ASN A 208 10.26 -3.49 25.87
N PHE A 209 9.44 -3.47 24.83
CA PHE A 209 9.22 -4.63 23.94
C PHE A 209 8.59 -5.87 24.61
N ASN A 210 7.88 -5.70 25.72
CA ASN A 210 7.18 -6.81 26.41
C ASN A 210 6.23 -7.58 25.50
N TRP A 211 5.73 -6.94 24.44
CA TRP A 211 4.83 -7.53 23.45
C TRP A 211 5.51 -8.55 22.50
N VAL A 212 6.86 -8.52 22.39
CA VAL A 212 7.59 -9.28 21.36
C VAL A 212 7.41 -10.80 21.51
N SER A 213 7.52 -11.34 22.72
CA SER A 213 7.33 -12.78 22.96
C SER A 213 5.93 -13.24 22.52
N ASN A 214 4.90 -12.50 22.94
CA ASN A 214 3.52 -12.80 22.57
C ASN A 214 3.26 -12.66 21.06
N TRP A 215 3.90 -11.69 20.42
CA TRP A 215 3.82 -11.51 18.96
C TRP A 215 4.49 -12.65 18.19
N VAL A 216 5.66 -13.11 18.65
CA VAL A 216 6.36 -14.24 18.06
C VAL A 216 5.52 -15.51 18.18
N ASP A 217 4.96 -15.79 19.36
CA ASP A 217 4.17 -16.99 19.59
C ASP A 217 2.86 -17.00 18.78
N LYS A 218 2.16 -15.85 18.72
CA LYS A 218 0.84 -15.79 18.08
C LYS A 218 0.88 -15.51 16.59
N TYR A 219 1.86 -14.73 16.11
CA TYR A 219 1.89 -14.31 14.71
C TYR A 219 3.05 -14.88 13.93
N PHE A 220 4.26 -14.90 14.47
CA PHE A 220 5.40 -15.32 13.69
C PHE A 220 5.29 -16.80 13.30
N PHE A 221 5.10 -17.68 14.26
CA PHE A 221 5.00 -19.11 13.97
C PHE A 221 3.71 -19.47 13.21
N ASN A 222 2.59 -18.88 13.53
CA ASN A 222 1.34 -19.15 12.81
C ASN A 222 1.39 -18.65 11.37
N LYS A 223 1.92 -17.44 11.14
CA LYS A 223 2.07 -16.90 9.78
C LYS A 223 3.14 -17.62 8.96
N PHE A 224 4.19 -18.08 9.61
CA PHE A 224 5.20 -18.91 8.97
C PHE A 224 4.63 -20.26 8.56
N SER A 225 3.82 -20.89 9.41
CA SER A 225 3.08 -22.12 9.10
C SER A 225 2.11 -21.91 7.92
N ASP A 226 1.31 -20.83 7.94
CA ASP A 226 0.40 -20.48 6.85
C ASP A 226 1.11 -20.21 5.51
N PHE A 227 2.39 -19.87 5.55
CA PHE A 227 3.19 -19.64 4.34
C PHE A 227 3.70 -20.93 3.71
N PHE A 228 3.87 -21.98 4.52
CA PHE A 228 4.39 -23.29 4.07
C PHE A 228 3.31 -24.37 3.89
N LEU A 229 2.08 -24.14 4.36
CA LEU A 229 0.93 -24.98 4.15
C LEU A 229 0.06 -24.47 3.01
#